data_3422403e4fc12cc674146e2ad4ca57ba
#
_entry.id   3422403e4fc12cc674146e2ad4ca57ba
#
_cell.length_a   1.000
_cell.length_b   1.000
_cell.length_c   1.000
_cell.angle_alpha   90.00
_cell.angle_beta   90.00
_cell.angle_gamma   90.00
#
_symmetry.space_group_name_H-M   'P 1'
#
loop_
_entity.id
_entity.type
_entity.pdbx_description
1 polymer ?
#
loop_
_entity_poly.entity_id
_entity_poly.type
_entity_poly.pdbx_seq_one_letter_code
_entity_poly.pdbx_strand_id
1 'polypeptide(L)'
;QDDIKFILKDLLGCDTSELAIMNALTVNLHLLMVSFFKPSKNRNKILIEDNAFSSDRYVVNSHLKINNLDESSLLLIKSNNKVINEEEIVDLIEINNESLSLVLLPGIQYYTGQQLDLKKISSVCKKYNIILGVDFAHAIGNVEINLKKLDVDFASWCSYKYLNSGPGGISGIYINSRNLNKSLLRLEGWWGNKLSSRFEMNEDYEPESSAEGWVISNPPVILMDIHLASIKIFKDVGLKKLFSKSKLLTKFLYDGLTSIKDYSNYFEIITPKDHNKRGAQLSLYFFKDAELIFSHLNKKFVVDYRKPNVLRVAPVPLYNSYLEVYYFVKELENILKTR
;
A
#
# COMPACT_ATOMS: atom_id res chain seq x y z
N GLN A 1 2.76 22.01 3.11
CA GLN A 1 1.82 20.99 2.65
C GLN A 1 1.66 21.03 1.13
N ASP A 2 1.50 22.18 0.54
CA ASP A 2 1.28 22.33 -0.90
C ASP A 2 2.45 21.87 -1.78
N ASP A 3 3.69 22.16 -1.36
CA ASP A 3 4.88 21.65 -2.05
C ASP A 3 4.92 20.12 -2.09
N ILE A 4 4.50 19.48 -0.99
CA ILE A 4 4.42 18.01 -0.91
C ILE A 4 3.36 17.50 -1.88
N LYS A 5 2.15 18.05 -1.86
CA LYS A 5 1.08 17.68 -2.78
C LYS A 5 1.46 17.89 -4.23
N PHE A 6 2.17 18.99 -4.52
CA PHE A 6 2.63 19.29 -5.87
C PHE A 6 3.60 18.25 -6.43
N ILE A 7 4.47 17.66 -5.59
CA ILE A 7 5.35 16.57 -6.02
C ILE A 7 4.57 15.25 -6.08
N LEU A 8 3.75 14.96 -5.09
CA LEU A 8 2.99 13.71 -5.01
C LEU A 8 1.95 13.57 -6.11
N LYS A 9 1.35 14.66 -6.62
CA LYS A 9 0.40 14.57 -7.73
C LYS A 9 1.01 13.93 -8.98
N ASP A 10 2.29 14.23 -9.27
CA ASP A 10 3.00 13.65 -10.41
C ASP A 10 3.37 12.18 -10.13
N LEU A 11 3.75 11.87 -8.89
CA LEU A 11 4.08 10.50 -8.46
C LEU A 11 2.85 9.58 -8.48
N LEU A 12 1.67 10.13 -8.20
CA LEU A 12 0.41 9.39 -8.09
C LEU A 12 -0.51 9.52 -9.31
N GLY A 13 -0.21 10.44 -10.22
CA GLY A 13 -1.03 10.71 -11.41
C GLY A 13 -2.45 11.17 -11.05
N CYS A 14 -2.57 12.19 -10.19
CA CYS A 14 -3.83 12.76 -9.72
C CYS A 14 -3.76 14.28 -9.59
N ASP A 15 -4.82 14.93 -9.11
CA ASP A 15 -4.82 16.36 -8.85
C ASP A 15 -4.47 16.66 -7.38
N THR A 16 -3.92 17.84 -7.10
CA THR A 16 -3.56 18.24 -5.73
C THR A 16 -4.77 18.34 -4.79
N SER A 17 -5.95 18.67 -5.33
CA SER A 17 -7.20 18.71 -4.57
C SER A 17 -7.66 17.34 -4.06
N GLU A 18 -7.20 16.27 -4.70
CA GLU A 18 -7.51 14.89 -4.32
C GLU A 18 -6.57 14.36 -3.21
N LEU A 19 -5.57 15.14 -2.79
CA LEU A 19 -4.54 14.74 -1.83
C LEU A 19 -4.64 15.52 -0.52
N ALA A 20 -4.46 14.80 0.60
CA ALA A 20 -4.15 15.41 1.88
C ALA A 20 -3.01 14.66 2.58
N ILE A 21 -2.13 15.40 3.26
CA ILE A 21 -0.97 14.86 3.97
C ILE A 21 -1.28 14.96 5.46
N MET A 22 -1.48 13.81 6.09
CA MET A 22 -2.01 13.76 7.45
C MET A 22 -1.71 12.42 8.13
N ASN A 23 -1.63 12.45 9.44
CA ASN A 23 -1.61 11.31 10.36
C ASN A 23 -0.60 10.18 10.00
N ALA A 24 -0.94 8.97 10.44
CA ALA A 24 -0.34 7.69 10.05
C ALA A 24 -1.36 6.84 9.30
N LEU A 25 -0.89 5.87 8.49
CA LEU A 25 -1.72 5.06 7.60
C LEU A 25 -2.97 4.47 8.28
N THR A 26 -2.80 3.80 9.41
CA THR A 26 -3.92 3.13 10.10
C THR A 26 -5.00 4.12 10.57
N VAL A 27 -4.58 5.30 11.05
CA VAL A 27 -5.51 6.38 11.42
C VAL A 27 -6.26 6.87 10.19
N ASN A 28 -5.55 7.08 9.08
CA ASN A 28 -6.16 7.49 7.82
C ASN A 28 -7.17 6.47 7.30
N LEU A 29 -6.86 5.17 7.37
CA LEU A 29 -7.80 4.12 6.98
C LEU A 29 -9.07 4.15 7.84
N HIS A 30 -8.95 4.36 9.17
CA HIS A 30 -10.13 4.52 10.02
C HIS A 30 -11.00 5.71 9.59
N LEU A 31 -10.39 6.87 9.30
CA LEU A 31 -11.12 8.07 8.86
C LEU A 31 -11.81 7.85 7.51
N LEU A 32 -11.13 7.20 6.58
CA LEU A 32 -11.69 6.85 5.28
C LEU A 32 -12.83 5.83 5.41
N MET A 33 -12.69 4.84 6.28
CA MET A 33 -13.76 3.89 6.55
C MET A 33 -15.01 4.54 7.14
N VAL A 34 -14.88 5.55 8.01
CA VAL A 34 -16.02 6.35 8.49
C VAL A 34 -16.79 6.97 7.32
N SER A 35 -16.07 7.46 6.31
CA SER A 35 -16.68 8.14 5.16
C SER A 35 -17.26 7.18 4.12
N PHE A 36 -16.55 6.09 3.84
CA PHE A 36 -16.82 5.25 2.67
C PHE A 36 -17.50 3.92 2.98
N PHE A 37 -17.37 3.37 4.18
CA PHE A 37 -18.11 2.20 4.59
C PHE A 37 -19.46 2.61 5.19
N LYS A 38 -20.50 2.55 4.37
CA LYS A 38 -21.89 2.90 4.75
C LYS A 38 -22.76 1.65 4.62
N PRO A 39 -22.76 0.77 5.62
CA PRO A 39 -23.55 -0.45 5.54
C PRO A 39 -25.04 -0.16 5.56
N SER A 40 -25.80 -0.94 4.80
CA SER A 40 -27.25 -0.98 4.80
C SER A 40 -27.73 -2.42 5.10
N LYS A 41 -29.03 -2.59 5.29
CA LYS A 41 -29.61 -3.90 5.58
C LYS A 41 -29.17 -5.00 4.58
N ASN A 42 -29.09 -4.66 3.30
CA ASN A 42 -28.78 -5.62 2.24
C ASN A 42 -27.31 -5.54 1.77
N ARG A 43 -26.64 -4.40 1.97
CA ARG A 43 -25.31 -4.12 1.46
C ARG A 43 -24.38 -3.73 2.62
N ASN A 44 -23.84 -4.72 3.29
CA ASN A 44 -23.08 -4.54 4.54
C ASN A 44 -21.76 -5.31 4.58
N LYS A 45 -21.38 -5.99 3.47
CA LYS A 45 -20.15 -6.77 3.45
C LYS A 45 -18.95 -5.97 3.01
N ILE A 46 -17.78 -6.36 3.54
CA ILE A 46 -16.45 -5.88 3.13
C ILE A 46 -15.66 -7.05 2.59
N LEU A 47 -14.98 -6.87 1.45
CA LEU A 47 -14.07 -7.85 0.87
C LEU A 47 -12.62 -7.40 1.09
N ILE A 48 -11.80 -8.26 1.68
CA ILE A 48 -10.35 -8.11 1.84
C ILE A 48 -9.64 -9.43 1.53
N GLU A 49 -8.32 -9.42 1.42
CA GLU A 49 -7.53 -10.67 1.36
C GLU A 49 -7.45 -11.37 2.73
N ASP A 50 -7.32 -12.70 2.73
CA ASP A 50 -7.24 -13.49 3.97
C ASP A 50 -5.92 -13.25 4.73
N ASN A 51 -4.85 -12.93 4.01
CA ASN A 51 -3.53 -12.58 4.54
C ASN A 51 -3.28 -11.07 4.50
N ALA A 52 -4.31 -10.25 4.69
CA ALA A 52 -4.19 -8.80 4.77
C ALA A 52 -3.21 -8.40 5.89
N PHE A 53 -2.51 -7.29 5.69
CA PHE A 53 -1.68 -6.75 6.76
C PHE A 53 -2.53 -6.49 8.01
N SER A 54 -1.96 -6.79 9.19
CA SER A 54 -2.72 -6.78 10.45
C SER A 54 -3.48 -5.49 10.71
N SER A 55 -2.89 -4.32 10.35
CA SER A 55 -3.56 -3.02 10.52
C SER A 55 -4.87 -2.94 9.72
N ASP A 56 -4.85 -3.38 8.46
CA ASP A 56 -6.03 -3.31 7.59
C ASP A 56 -7.13 -4.24 8.10
N ARG A 57 -6.75 -5.44 8.52
CA ARG A 57 -7.67 -6.39 9.15
C ARG A 57 -8.29 -5.81 10.43
N TYR A 58 -7.47 -5.16 11.28
CA TYR A 58 -7.95 -4.56 12.52
C TYR A 58 -8.87 -3.35 12.27
N VAL A 59 -8.56 -2.53 11.27
CA VAL A 59 -9.43 -1.43 10.84
C VAL A 59 -10.78 -1.98 10.40
N VAL A 60 -10.80 -2.97 9.52
CA VAL A 60 -12.05 -3.58 9.03
C VAL A 60 -12.85 -4.18 10.18
N ASN A 61 -12.23 -5.00 11.04
CA ASN A 61 -12.89 -5.60 12.20
C ASN A 61 -13.47 -4.53 13.16
N SER A 62 -12.78 -3.40 13.33
CA SER A 62 -13.26 -2.30 14.16
C SER A 62 -14.53 -1.66 13.56
N HIS A 63 -14.54 -1.44 12.25
CA HIS A 63 -15.69 -0.83 11.57
C HIS A 63 -16.89 -1.80 11.46
N LEU A 64 -16.67 -3.10 11.39
CA LEU A 64 -17.76 -4.08 11.54
C LEU A 64 -18.40 -3.93 12.92
N LYS A 65 -17.59 -3.93 13.99
CA LYS A 65 -18.10 -3.77 15.38
C LYS A 65 -18.81 -2.44 15.60
N ILE A 66 -18.25 -1.32 15.13
CA ILE A 66 -18.88 0.02 15.24
C ILE A 66 -20.27 0.03 14.61
N ASN A 67 -20.47 -0.73 13.53
CA ASN A 67 -21.75 -0.82 12.82
C ASN A 67 -22.62 -2.00 13.28
N ASN A 68 -22.30 -2.65 14.41
CA ASN A 68 -23.00 -3.81 14.94
C ASN A 68 -23.10 -4.98 13.94
N LEU A 69 -22.07 -5.17 13.13
CA LEU A 69 -21.92 -6.26 12.19
C LEU A 69 -20.97 -7.34 12.74
N ASP A 70 -21.19 -8.57 12.37
CA ASP A 70 -20.37 -9.72 12.75
C ASP A 70 -19.45 -10.19 11.62
N GLU A 71 -18.75 -11.30 11.83
CA GLU A 71 -17.80 -11.86 10.88
C GLU A 71 -18.45 -12.34 9.56
N SER A 72 -19.77 -12.56 9.51
CA SER A 72 -20.48 -12.91 8.27
C SER A 72 -20.48 -11.77 7.24
N SER A 73 -20.25 -10.54 7.71
CA SER A 73 -20.08 -9.35 6.89
C SER A 73 -18.66 -9.19 6.32
N LEU A 74 -17.74 -10.12 6.63
CA LEU A 74 -16.38 -10.11 6.13
C LEU A 74 -16.18 -11.23 5.10
N LEU A 75 -15.90 -10.83 3.86
CA LEU A 75 -15.51 -11.74 2.79
C LEU A 75 -13.99 -11.78 2.65
N LEU A 76 -13.44 -12.97 2.45
CA LEU A 76 -12.00 -13.18 2.35
C LEU A 76 -11.62 -13.81 1.01
N ILE A 77 -10.72 -13.13 0.29
CA ILE A 77 -10.04 -13.68 -0.87
C ILE A 77 -8.97 -14.64 -0.36
N LYS A 78 -9.00 -15.89 -0.81
CA LYS A 78 -8.04 -16.91 -0.38
C LYS A 78 -6.75 -16.84 -1.19
N SER A 79 -5.62 -16.71 -0.52
CA SER A 79 -4.29 -16.68 -1.15
C SER A 79 -3.52 -17.99 -0.96
N ASN A 80 -3.88 -18.79 0.06
CA ASN A 80 -3.14 -20.00 0.45
C ASN A 80 -1.63 -19.73 0.64
N ASN A 81 -1.29 -18.56 1.19
CA ASN A 81 0.07 -18.05 1.37
C ASN A 81 0.88 -17.90 0.07
N LYS A 82 0.22 -17.82 -1.07
CA LYS A 82 0.81 -17.60 -2.40
C LYS A 82 0.25 -16.32 -3.03
N VAL A 83 0.49 -16.14 -4.31
CA VAL A 83 -0.10 -15.04 -5.07
C VAL A 83 -1.64 -15.17 -5.09
N ILE A 84 -2.30 -14.04 -5.00
CA ILE A 84 -3.75 -13.96 -5.12
C ILE A 84 -4.12 -14.17 -6.59
N ASN A 85 -5.12 -15.00 -6.83
CA ASN A 85 -5.71 -15.10 -8.16
C ASN A 85 -6.67 -13.92 -8.38
N GLU A 86 -6.32 -13.04 -9.30
CA GLU A 86 -7.10 -11.82 -9.58
C GLU A 86 -8.49 -12.11 -10.18
N GLU A 87 -8.66 -13.26 -10.85
CA GLU A 87 -9.98 -13.70 -11.32
C GLU A 87 -10.90 -14.03 -10.15
N GLU A 88 -10.38 -14.68 -9.09
CA GLU A 88 -11.17 -14.97 -7.89
C GLU A 88 -11.67 -13.69 -7.20
N ILE A 89 -10.90 -12.59 -7.28
CA ILE A 89 -11.35 -11.29 -6.77
C ILE A 89 -12.58 -10.83 -7.56
N VAL A 90 -12.51 -10.91 -8.89
CA VAL A 90 -13.60 -10.51 -9.79
C VAL A 90 -14.83 -11.36 -9.52
N ASP A 91 -14.67 -12.68 -9.47
CA ASP A 91 -15.76 -13.63 -9.22
C ASP A 91 -16.44 -13.36 -7.87
N LEU A 92 -15.66 -13.13 -6.80
CA LEU A 92 -16.20 -12.79 -5.49
C LEU A 92 -16.98 -11.49 -5.48
N ILE A 93 -16.52 -10.46 -6.21
CA ILE A 93 -17.22 -9.19 -6.36
C ILE A 93 -18.54 -9.42 -7.12
N GLU A 94 -18.52 -10.18 -8.22
CA GLU A 94 -19.71 -10.43 -9.04
C GLU A 94 -20.76 -11.27 -8.31
N ILE A 95 -20.35 -12.33 -7.63
CA ILE A 95 -21.26 -13.21 -6.85
C ILE A 95 -21.90 -12.44 -5.67
N ASN A 96 -21.16 -11.54 -5.04
CA ASN A 96 -21.63 -10.82 -3.85
C ASN A 96 -22.07 -9.36 -4.15
N ASN A 97 -22.29 -8.99 -5.41
CA ASN A 97 -22.48 -7.59 -5.81
C ASN A 97 -23.65 -6.87 -5.10
N GLU A 98 -24.70 -7.60 -4.71
CA GLU A 98 -25.86 -7.05 -3.99
C GLU A 98 -25.59 -6.82 -2.50
N SER A 99 -24.67 -7.59 -1.90
CA SER A 99 -24.36 -7.52 -0.46
C SER A 99 -23.05 -6.80 -0.15
N LEU A 100 -22.16 -6.64 -1.14
CA LEU A 100 -20.86 -6.05 -0.98
C LEU A 100 -20.93 -4.52 -1.02
N SER A 101 -20.49 -3.88 0.06
CA SER A 101 -20.44 -2.43 0.21
C SER A 101 -19.09 -1.85 -0.17
N LEU A 102 -18.01 -2.54 0.21
CA LEU A 102 -16.65 -2.04 0.08
C LEU A 102 -15.65 -3.17 -0.17
N VAL A 103 -14.68 -2.88 -1.02
CA VAL A 103 -13.48 -3.69 -1.24
C VAL A 103 -12.28 -2.90 -0.73
N LEU A 104 -11.44 -3.49 0.11
CA LEU A 104 -10.19 -2.90 0.58
C LEU A 104 -9.03 -3.83 0.24
N LEU A 105 -8.13 -3.41 -0.62
CA LEU A 105 -7.02 -4.21 -1.12
C LEU A 105 -5.69 -3.44 -1.08
N PRO A 106 -4.55 -4.15 -0.97
CA PRO A 106 -3.25 -3.51 -1.12
C PRO A 106 -2.94 -3.25 -2.61
N GLY A 107 -2.18 -2.19 -2.89
CA GLY A 107 -1.61 -1.98 -4.23
C GLY A 107 -0.51 -3.00 -4.53
N ILE A 108 0.29 -3.33 -3.51
CA ILE A 108 1.24 -4.44 -3.49
C ILE A 108 1.04 -5.23 -2.21
N GLN A 109 0.85 -6.52 -2.33
CA GLN A 109 0.70 -7.43 -1.22
C GLN A 109 2.01 -7.55 -0.44
N TYR A 110 1.99 -7.27 0.85
CA TYR A 110 3.19 -7.10 1.67
C TYR A 110 4.02 -8.36 1.85
N TYR A 111 3.39 -9.55 1.85
CA TYR A 111 4.04 -10.83 2.10
C TYR A 111 4.67 -11.40 0.84
N THR A 112 3.94 -11.42 -0.26
CA THR A 112 4.37 -11.98 -1.55
C THR A 112 5.11 -10.99 -2.45
N GLY A 113 4.87 -9.69 -2.29
CA GLY A 113 5.34 -8.66 -3.22
C GLY A 113 4.52 -8.54 -4.51
N GLN A 114 3.39 -9.24 -4.61
CA GLN A 114 2.50 -9.18 -5.77
C GLN A 114 1.86 -7.80 -5.92
N GLN A 115 1.93 -7.22 -7.11
CA GLN A 115 1.16 -6.06 -7.52
C GLN A 115 -0.16 -6.51 -8.12
N LEU A 116 -1.29 -6.01 -7.61
CA LEU A 116 -2.63 -6.35 -8.11
C LEU A 116 -3.02 -5.47 -9.31
N ASP A 117 -3.78 -6.03 -10.25
CA ASP A 117 -4.43 -5.28 -11.34
C ASP A 117 -5.64 -4.49 -10.81
N LEU A 118 -5.35 -3.40 -10.12
CA LEU A 118 -6.37 -2.53 -9.55
C LEU A 118 -7.29 -1.91 -10.61
N LYS A 119 -6.83 -1.77 -11.87
CA LYS A 119 -7.67 -1.23 -12.94
C LYS A 119 -8.81 -2.18 -13.29
N LYS A 120 -8.52 -3.47 -13.42
CA LYS A 120 -9.50 -4.52 -13.64
C LYS A 120 -10.51 -4.56 -12.49
N ILE A 121 -10.01 -4.61 -11.26
CA ILE A 121 -10.82 -4.66 -10.04
C ILE A 121 -11.72 -3.41 -9.93
N SER A 122 -11.17 -2.22 -10.16
CA SER A 122 -11.93 -0.95 -10.14
C SER A 122 -13.08 -0.96 -11.16
N SER A 123 -12.82 -1.48 -12.36
CA SER A 123 -13.85 -1.56 -13.40
C SER A 123 -15.06 -2.41 -12.97
N VAL A 124 -14.80 -3.53 -12.29
CA VAL A 124 -15.86 -4.41 -11.77
C VAL A 124 -16.56 -3.78 -10.56
N CYS A 125 -15.82 -3.19 -9.64
CA CYS A 125 -16.41 -2.46 -8.51
C CYS A 125 -17.37 -1.36 -8.98
N LYS A 126 -16.98 -0.59 -10.00
CA LYS A 126 -17.84 0.45 -10.59
C LYS A 126 -19.10 -0.08 -11.26
N LYS A 127 -18.99 -1.18 -12.01
CA LYS A 127 -20.13 -1.84 -12.63
C LYS A 127 -21.27 -2.10 -11.64
N TYR A 128 -20.89 -2.41 -10.40
CA TYR A 128 -21.83 -2.74 -9.32
C TYR A 128 -21.98 -1.67 -8.23
N ASN A 129 -21.43 -0.46 -8.45
CA ASN A 129 -21.43 0.64 -7.47
C ASN A 129 -20.87 0.22 -6.10
N ILE A 130 -19.77 -0.54 -6.09
CA ILE A 130 -19.04 -0.96 -4.92
C ILE A 130 -17.86 -0.01 -4.72
N ILE A 131 -17.64 0.43 -3.50
CA ILE A 131 -16.51 1.30 -3.14
C ILE A 131 -15.21 0.49 -3.19
N LEU A 132 -14.17 1.03 -3.82
CA LEU A 132 -12.82 0.47 -3.83
C LEU A 132 -11.86 1.38 -3.08
N GLY A 133 -11.39 0.92 -1.92
CA GLY A 133 -10.29 1.51 -1.16
C GLY A 133 -8.99 0.76 -1.39
N VAL A 134 -7.86 1.46 -1.37
CA VAL A 134 -6.53 0.85 -1.59
C VAL A 134 -5.51 1.29 -0.54
N ASP A 135 -4.79 0.32 0.04
CA ASP A 135 -3.57 0.55 0.79
C ASP A 135 -2.36 0.54 -0.15
N PHE A 136 -1.73 1.70 -0.31
CA PHE A 136 -0.50 1.87 -1.11
C PHE A 136 0.78 1.83 -0.29
N ALA A 137 0.77 1.34 0.94
CA ALA A 137 1.95 1.31 1.81
C ALA A 137 3.19 0.68 1.16
N HIS A 138 3.02 -0.36 0.36
CA HIS A 138 4.10 -1.02 -0.37
C HIS A 138 4.20 -0.61 -1.85
N ALA A 139 3.25 0.17 -2.35
CA ALA A 139 3.18 0.54 -3.77
C ALA A 139 3.78 1.93 -4.07
N ILE A 140 3.47 2.93 -3.23
CA ILE A 140 3.95 4.30 -3.45
C ILE A 140 5.47 4.38 -3.38
N GLY A 141 6.10 5.02 -4.37
CA GLY A 141 7.56 5.10 -4.49
C GLY A 141 8.24 3.80 -4.96
N ASN A 142 7.51 2.71 -5.07
CA ASN A 142 8.00 1.39 -5.46
C ASN A 142 7.62 1.00 -6.90
N VAL A 143 6.40 1.32 -7.31
CA VAL A 143 5.86 1.07 -8.65
C VAL A 143 5.18 2.31 -9.21
N GLU A 144 4.99 2.34 -10.52
CA GLU A 144 4.25 3.40 -11.17
C GLU A 144 2.76 3.32 -10.78
N ILE A 145 2.21 4.44 -10.30
CA ILE A 145 0.81 4.61 -9.94
C ILE A 145 0.22 5.72 -10.79
N ASN A 146 -0.98 5.52 -11.29
CA ASN A 146 -1.76 6.57 -11.94
C ASN A 146 -3.21 6.48 -11.46
N LEU A 147 -3.54 7.25 -10.43
CA LEU A 147 -4.84 7.21 -9.77
C LEU A 147 -6.00 7.60 -10.69
N LYS A 148 -5.78 8.52 -11.64
CA LYS A 148 -6.80 8.86 -12.65
C LYS A 148 -7.15 7.66 -13.54
N LYS A 149 -6.16 6.81 -13.86
CA LYS A 149 -6.39 5.60 -14.67
C LYS A 149 -6.93 4.45 -13.85
N LEU A 150 -6.48 4.30 -12.61
CA LEU A 150 -6.95 3.26 -11.70
C LEU A 150 -8.39 3.54 -11.24
N ASP A 151 -8.72 4.81 -11.04
CA ASP A 151 -10.06 5.29 -10.73
C ASP A 151 -10.69 4.62 -9.50
N VAL A 152 -9.87 4.44 -8.46
CA VAL A 152 -10.29 3.97 -7.13
C VAL A 152 -11.03 5.08 -6.38
N ASP A 153 -11.82 4.76 -5.36
CA ASP A 153 -12.58 5.76 -4.61
C ASP A 153 -11.74 6.51 -3.60
N PHE A 154 -10.88 5.79 -2.89
CA PHE A 154 -9.91 6.36 -1.97
C PHE A 154 -8.65 5.49 -1.86
N ALA A 155 -7.58 6.08 -1.40
CA ALA A 155 -6.37 5.37 -1.02
C ALA A 155 -5.68 6.02 0.17
N SER A 156 -4.83 5.24 0.83
CA SER A 156 -3.91 5.77 1.84
C SER A 156 -2.54 5.09 1.73
N TRP A 157 -1.51 5.72 2.27
CA TRP A 157 -0.14 5.21 2.25
C TRP A 157 0.64 5.71 3.46
N CYS A 158 1.74 5.01 3.78
CA CYS A 158 2.78 5.53 4.67
C CYS A 158 3.98 6.02 3.85
N SER A 159 4.68 7.04 4.35
CA SER A 159 5.83 7.63 3.65
C SER A 159 7.18 7.02 4.07
N TYR A 160 7.23 6.29 5.19
CA TYR A 160 8.47 5.79 5.78
C TYR A 160 9.02 4.50 5.12
N LYS A 161 8.26 3.87 4.20
CA LYS A 161 8.73 2.70 3.44
C LYS A 161 9.49 3.15 2.18
N TYR A 162 8.91 2.97 1.01
CA TYR A 162 9.57 3.26 -0.27
C TYR A 162 9.70 4.75 -0.60
N LEU A 163 8.98 5.64 0.10
CA LEU A 163 9.23 7.09 -0.01
C LEU A 163 10.37 7.58 0.88
N ASN A 164 10.94 6.72 1.74
CA ASN A 164 12.14 6.99 2.54
C ASN A 164 12.07 8.20 3.49
N SER A 165 10.88 8.55 3.98
CA SER A 165 10.70 9.72 4.87
C SER A 165 11.10 9.47 6.33
N GLY A 166 11.80 8.37 6.59
CA GLY A 166 12.27 7.99 7.93
C GLY A 166 11.18 7.43 8.84
N PRO A 167 11.57 6.83 9.97
CA PRO A 167 10.63 6.26 10.94
C PRO A 167 9.63 7.28 11.44
N GLY A 168 8.33 6.92 11.46
CA GLY A 168 7.24 7.82 11.88
C GLY A 168 6.87 8.89 10.86
N GLY A 169 7.40 8.82 9.63
CA GLY A 169 7.07 9.76 8.56
C GLY A 169 5.56 9.89 8.33
N ILE A 170 5.13 11.14 8.07
CA ILE A 170 3.72 11.46 7.88
C ILE A 170 3.12 10.71 6.70
N SER A 171 1.90 10.25 6.84
CA SER A 171 1.13 9.58 5.79
C SER A 171 0.37 10.54 4.90
N GLY A 172 -0.35 9.99 3.92
CA GLY A 172 -1.26 10.75 3.07
C GLY A 172 -2.48 9.94 2.69
N ILE A 173 -3.47 10.66 2.18
CA ILE A 173 -4.69 10.10 1.60
C ILE A 173 -4.92 10.65 0.20
N TYR A 174 -5.60 9.84 -0.58
CA TYR A 174 -6.21 10.22 -1.85
C TYR A 174 -7.72 10.01 -1.76
N ILE A 175 -8.47 10.98 -2.27
CA ILE A 175 -9.91 10.88 -2.44
C ILE A 175 -10.24 11.27 -3.87
N ASN A 176 -10.88 10.38 -4.58
CA ASN A 176 -11.26 10.63 -5.98
C ASN A 176 -12.17 11.85 -6.06
N SER A 177 -11.92 12.72 -7.05
CA SER A 177 -12.65 13.99 -7.26
C SER A 177 -14.17 13.81 -7.31
N ARG A 178 -14.68 12.68 -7.83
CA ARG A 178 -16.12 12.37 -7.83
C ARG A 178 -16.74 12.28 -6.43
N ASN A 179 -15.92 12.13 -5.40
CA ASN A 179 -16.34 11.97 -4.01
C ASN A 179 -16.14 13.23 -3.17
N LEU A 180 -15.35 14.21 -3.62
CA LEU A 180 -15.03 15.42 -2.87
C LEU A 180 -16.26 16.27 -2.53
N ASN A 181 -17.17 16.41 -3.50
CA ASN A 181 -18.38 17.21 -3.35
C ASN A 181 -19.60 16.44 -2.80
N LYS A 182 -19.44 15.16 -2.45
CA LYS A 182 -20.51 14.38 -1.83
C LYS A 182 -20.61 14.72 -0.35
N SER A 183 -21.82 14.73 0.18
CA SER A 183 -22.06 14.79 1.63
C SER A 183 -21.68 13.45 2.26
N LEU A 184 -20.39 13.24 2.48
CA LEU A 184 -19.84 12.09 3.16
C LEU A 184 -19.69 12.41 4.65
N LEU A 185 -20.01 11.43 5.50
CA LEU A 185 -19.73 11.54 6.93
C LEU A 185 -18.21 11.68 7.12
N ARG A 186 -17.77 12.64 7.91
CA ARG A 186 -16.38 12.86 8.30
C ARG A 186 -16.31 13.04 9.80
N LEU A 187 -15.18 12.71 10.39
CA LEU A 187 -14.87 13.20 11.72
C LEU A 187 -14.38 14.64 11.57
N GLU A 188 -15.13 15.55 12.14
CA GLU A 188 -14.90 16.98 12.02
C GLU A 188 -13.67 17.40 12.81
N GLY A 189 -12.92 18.34 12.27
CA GLY A 189 -11.74 18.87 12.94
C GLY A 189 -11.36 20.25 12.40
N TRP A 190 -10.83 21.08 13.28
CA TRP A 190 -10.57 22.47 12.98
C TRP A 190 -9.76 22.69 11.70
N TRP A 191 -8.77 21.82 11.43
CA TRP A 191 -7.90 22.01 10.27
C TRP A 191 -8.58 21.67 8.94
N GLY A 192 -9.57 20.78 8.95
CA GLY A 192 -10.39 20.46 7.78
C GLY A 192 -11.47 21.48 7.48
N ASN A 193 -11.72 22.45 8.38
CA ASN A 193 -12.64 23.53 8.12
C ASN A 193 -12.11 24.45 7.02
N LYS A 194 -13.00 25.07 6.27
CA LYS A 194 -12.72 25.95 5.16
C LYS A 194 -11.76 27.07 5.55
N LEU A 195 -10.66 27.21 4.81
CA LEU A 195 -9.57 28.14 5.17
C LEU A 195 -10.07 29.60 5.31
N SER A 196 -11.03 30.02 4.47
CA SER A 196 -11.57 31.38 4.48
C SER A 196 -12.30 31.74 5.77
N SER A 197 -12.91 30.76 6.48
CA SER A 197 -13.69 30.96 7.71
C SER A 197 -13.07 30.27 8.94
N ARG A 198 -11.97 29.54 8.78
CA ARG A 198 -11.35 28.73 9.87
C ARG A 198 -11.04 29.55 11.12
N PHE A 199 -10.57 30.78 10.96
CA PHE A 199 -10.16 31.65 12.06
C PHE A 199 -11.29 32.55 12.60
N GLU A 200 -12.49 32.44 12.02
CA GLU A 200 -13.68 33.10 12.54
C GLU A 200 -14.26 32.33 13.72
N MET A 201 -13.80 31.09 13.95
CA MET A 201 -14.21 30.23 15.08
C MET A 201 -15.72 29.96 15.11
N ASN A 202 -16.33 29.79 13.94
CA ASN A 202 -17.75 29.51 13.79
C ASN A 202 -18.11 28.17 14.45
N GLU A 203 -19.35 28.05 14.94
CA GLU A 203 -19.84 26.80 15.53
C GLU A 203 -20.10 25.70 14.49
N ASP A 204 -20.48 26.11 13.29
CA ASP A 204 -20.77 25.18 12.19
C ASP A 204 -19.49 24.78 11.43
N TYR A 205 -19.36 23.48 11.18
CA TYR A 205 -18.25 22.94 10.39
C TYR A 205 -18.52 23.04 8.89
N GLU A 206 -17.72 23.82 8.19
CA GLU A 206 -17.69 23.90 6.74
C GLU A 206 -16.42 23.21 6.19
N PRO A 207 -16.48 21.96 5.71
CA PRO A 207 -15.29 21.27 5.25
C PRO A 207 -14.70 21.93 3.99
N GLU A 208 -13.37 21.89 3.87
CA GLU A 208 -12.70 22.19 2.61
C GLU A 208 -13.27 21.34 1.48
N SER A 209 -13.37 21.91 0.28
CA SER A 209 -13.89 21.24 -0.93
C SER A 209 -12.92 20.22 -1.55
N SER A 210 -11.74 20.07 -0.97
CA SER A 210 -10.67 19.13 -1.36
C SER A 210 -10.54 18.00 -0.34
N ALA A 211 -9.60 17.08 -0.57
CA ALA A 211 -9.24 16.03 0.39
C ALA A 211 -8.77 16.60 1.74
N GLU A 212 -8.39 17.87 1.81
CA GLU A 212 -8.07 18.55 3.07
C GLU A 212 -9.25 18.66 4.04
N GLY A 213 -10.50 18.55 3.56
CA GLY A 213 -11.68 18.43 4.41
C GLY A 213 -11.71 17.16 5.28
N TRP A 214 -10.75 16.25 5.15
CA TRP A 214 -10.56 15.08 6.03
C TRP A 214 -9.48 15.29 7.09
N VAL A 215 -8.76 16.41 7.04
CA VAL A 215 -7.69 16.72 8.02
C VAL A 215 -8.30 17.20 9.33
N ILE A 216 -8.11 16.45 10.41
CA ILE A 216 -8.70 16.78 11.71
C ILE A 216 -7.91 17.87 12.42
N SER A 217 -6.60 17.70 12.51
CA SER A 217 -5.71 18.59 13.27
C SER A 217 -4.64 19.20 12.39
N ASN A 218 -4.03 20.27 12.86
CA ASN A 218 -2.88 20.87 12.21
C ASN A 218 -1.76 19.84 12.02
N PRO A 219 -1.07 19.89 10.87
CA PRO A 219 -0.06 18.90 10.54
C PRO A 219 1.22 19.08 11.35
N PRO A 220 1.96 17.98 11.66
CA PRO A 220 3.25 18.05 12.33
C PRO A 220 4.31 18.59 11.37
N VAL A 221 4.70 19.84 11.53
CA VAL A 221 5.60 20.59 10.61
C VAL A 221 6.91 19.86 10.37
N ILE A 222 7.56 19.35 11.44
CA ILE A 222 8.85 18.66 11.32
C ILE A 222 8.72 17.39 10.44
N LEU A 223 7.67 16.59 10.63
CA LEU A 223 7.47 15.39 9.81
C LEU A 223 7.15 15.74 8.35
N MET A 224 6.48 16.86 8.12
CA MET A 224 6.26 17.36 6.75
C MET A 224 7.55 17.79 6.08
N ASP A 225 8.43 18.50 6.77
CA ASP A 225 9.71 18.92 6.22
C ASP A 225 10.61 17.72 5.89
N ILE A 226 10.67 16.73 6.76
CA ILE A 226 11.38 15.48 6.50
C ILE A 226 10.79 14.77 5.26
N HIS A 227 9.47 14.70 5.15
CA HIS A 227 8.80 14.10 3.99
C HIS A 227 9.09 14.89 2.71
N LEU A 228 9.00 16.21 2.76
CA LEU A 228 9.32 17.08 1.64
C LEU A 228 10.77 16.88 1.16
N ALA A 229 11.73 16.83 2.08
CA ALA A 229 13.13 16.59 1.75
C ALA A 229 13.30 15.23 1.02
N SER A 230 12.64 14.19 1.48
CA SER A 230 12.70 12.87 0.87
C SER A 230 12.10 12.86 -0.55
N ILE A 231 10.87 13.37 -0.73
CA ILE A 231 10.21 13.30 -2.05
C ILE A 231 10.84 14.24 -3.10
N LYS A 232 11.55 15.28 -2.67
CA LYS A 232 12.37 16.11 -3.59
C LYS A 232 13.41 15.25 -4.30
N ILE A 233 14.02 14.26 -3.63
CA ILE A 233 14.98 13.35 -4.25
C ILE A 233 14.31 12.55 -5.39
N PHE A 234 13.07 12.10 -5.20
CA PHE A 234 12.31 11.40 -6.25
C PHE A 234 12.06 12.31 -7.46
N LYS A 235 11.70 13.58 -7.21
CA LYS A 235 11.48 14.57 -8.25
C LYS A 235 12.77 14.84 -9.03
N ASP A 236 13.89 15.05 -8.34
CA ASP A 236 15.18 15.40 -8.93
C ASP A 236 15.79 14.28 -9.78
N VAL A 237 15.68 13.03 -9.28
CA VAL A 237 16.14 11.84 -10.03
C VAL A 237 15.23 11.51 -11.21
N GLY A 238 13.93 11.70 -11.05
CA GLY A 238 12.89 11.40 -12.01
C GLY A 238 12.37 9.98 -11.91
N LEU A 239 11.05 9.88 -11.76
CA LEU A 239 10.34 8.61 -11.49
C LEU A 239 10.60 7.52 -12.53
N LYS A 240 10.61 7.89 -13.82
CA LYS A 240 10.86 6.94 -14.91
C LYS A 240 12.22 6.24 -14.77
N LYS A 241 13.26 6.99 -14.39
CA LYS A 241 14.60 6.41 -14.17
C LYS A 241 14.60 5.49 -12.96
N LEU A 242 13.94 5.89 -11.87
CA LEU A 242 13.84 5.08 -10.65
C LEU A 242 13.13 3.76 -10.90
N PHE A 243 11.95 3.78 -11.52
CA PHE A 243 11.19 2.57 -11.81
C PHE A 243 11.91 1.65 -12.82
N SER A 244 12.61 2.23 -13.82
CA SER A 244 13.44 1.44 -14.74
C SER A 244 14.58 0.75 -14.00
N LYS A 245 15.32 1.46 -13.13
CA LYS A 245 16.38 0.86 -12.31
C LYS A 245 15.82 -0.19 -11.34
N SER A 246 14.69 0.06 -10.71
CA SER A 246 14.02 -0.90 -9.81
C SER A 246 13.73 -2.23 -10.50
N LYS A 247 13.13 -2.17 -11.70
CA LYS A 247 12.85 -3.38 -12.51
C LYS A 247 14.11 -4.15 -12.86
N LEU A 248 15.16 -3.47 -13.32
CA LEU A 248 16.43 -4.09 -13.69
C LEU A 248 17.15 -4.67 -12.47
N LEU A 249 17.18 -3.95 -11.37
CA LEU A 249 17.83 -4.38 -10.13
C LEU A 249 17.14 -5.61 -9.52
N THR A 250 15.81 -5.61 -9.50
CA THR A 250 15.02 -6.75 -9.01
C THR A 250 15.10 -7.94 -9.95
N LYS A 251 15.18 -7.69 -11.28
CA LYS A 251 15.46 -8.76 -12.25
C LYS A 251 16.85 -9.38 -12.00
N PHE A 252 17.87 -8.56 -11.78
CA PHE A 252 19.22 -9.02 -11.47
C PHE A 252 19.27 -9.87 -10.20
N LEU A 253 18.54 -9.46 -9.16
CA LEU A 253 18.37 -10.27 -7.94
C LEU A 253 17.67 -11.60 -8.24
N TYR A 254 16.58 -11.58 -9.00
CA TYR A 254 15.83 -12.79 -9.37
C TYR A 254 16.73 -13.79 -10.14
N ASP A 255 17.42 -13.30 -11.17
CA ASP A 255 18.32 -14.11 -12.00
C ASP A 255 19.48 -14.69 -11.15
N GLY A 256 20.05 -13.88 -10.27
CA GLY A 256 21.09 -14.30 -9.33
C GLY A 256 20.62 -15.41 -8.38
N LEU A 257 19.44 -15.25 -7.76
CA LEU A 257 18.88 -16.25 -6.87
C LEU A 257 18.59 -17.58 -7.58
N THR A 258 18.04 -17.52 -8.79
CA THR A 258 17.74 -18.73 -9.59
C THR A 258 18.96 -19.36 -10.23
N SER A 259 20.11 -18.67 -10.26
CA SER A 259 21.40 -19.24 -10.70
C SER A 259 22.13 -20.03 -9.60
N ILE A 260 21.71 -19.92 -8.34
CA ILE A 260 22.25 -20.75 -7.26
C ILE A 260 21.94 -22.22 -7.58
N LYS A 261 22.99 -23.05 -7.54
CA LYS A 261 22.83 -24.49 -7.84
C LYS A 261 21.80 -25.11 -6.87
N ASP A 262 20.84 -25.82 -7.45
CA ASP A 262 19.80 -26.55 -6.68
C ASP A 262 18.96 -25.66 -5.73
N TYR A 263 18.84 -24.35 -6.02
CA TYR A 263 18.12 -23.41 -5.17
C TYR A 263 16.69 -23.87 -4.80
N SER A 264 16.02 -24.55 -5.75
CA SER A 264 14.67 -25.09 -5.57
C SER A 264 14.55 -26.18 -4.50
N ASN A 265 15.68 -26.72 -4.00
CA ASN A 265 15.69 -27.64 -2.86
C ASN A 265 15.66 -26.88 -1.51
N TYR A 266 15.97 -25.60 -1.52
CA TYR A 266 16.08 -24.77 -0.30
C TYR A 266 14.93 -23.80 -0.14
N PHE A 267 14.51 -23.15 -1.24
CA PHE A 267 13.46 -22.14 -1.20
C PHE A 267 12.68 -22.00 -2.51
N GLU A 268 11.47 -21.48 -2.40
CA GLU A 268 10.63 -21.01 -3.51
C GLU A 268 10.59 -19.47 -3.50
N ILE A 269 10.66 -18.83 -4.68
CA ILE A 269 10.38 -17.39 -4.82
C ILE A 269 8.88 -17.25 -5.02
N ILE A 270 8.16 -16.86 -3.96
CA ILE A 270 6.69 -16.72 -3.99
C ILE A 270 6.21 -15.41 -4.62
N THR A 271 7.13 -14.48 -4.92
CA THR A 271 6.82 -13.26 -5.67
C THR A 271 6.64 -13.59 -7.15
N PRO A 272 5.67 -12.98 -7.85
CA PRO A 272 5.48 -13.19 -9.28
C PRO A 272 6.78 -12.99 -10.09
N LYS A 273 7.05 -13.91 -11.02
CA LYS A 273 8.22 -13.80 -11.92
C LYS A 273 8.11 -12.60 -12.85
N ASP A 274 6.91 -12.29 -13.33
CA ASP A 274 6.67 -11.13 -14.18
C ASP A 274 6.95 -9.83 -13.40
N HIS A 275 7.93 -9.06 -13.90
CA HIS A 275 8.33 -7.78 -13.29
C HIS A 275 7.25 -6.68 -13.38
N ASN A 276 6.21 -6.85 -14.19
CA ASN A 276 5.06 -5.95 -14.22
C ASN A 276 4.00 -6.29 -13.16
N LYS A 277 4.14 -7.45 -12.52
CA LYS A 277 3.26 -7.90 -11.43
C LYS A 277 3.92 -7.86 -10.06
N ARG A 278 4.99 -7.07 -9.91
CA ARG A 278 5.73 -6.91 -8.65
C ARG A 278 6.45 -5.57 -8.56
N GLY A 279 6.81 -5.17 -7.34
CA GLY A 279 7.75 -4.08 -7.07
C GLY A 279 9.18 -4.57 -6.86
N ALA A 280 9.94 -3.86 -6.02
CA ALA A 280 11.34 -4.17 -5.70
C ALA A 280 11.52 -5.42 -4.81
N GLN A 281 10.47 -5.88 -4.14
CA GLN A 281 10.53 -7.00 -3.20
C GLN A 281 10.50 -8.35 -3.92
N LEU A 282 11.40 -9.25 -3.50
CA LEU A 282 11.28 -10.69 -3.70
C LEU A 282 11.12 -11.37 -2.34
N SER A 283 10.16 -12.28 -2.25
CA SER A 283 9.87 -13.07 -1.05
C SER A 283 10.31 -14.50 -1.27
N LEU A 284 11.22 -14.97 -0.43
CA LEU A 284 11.83 -16.29 -0.49
C LEU A 284 11.21 -17.14 0.63
N TYR A 285 10.43 -18.15 0.25
CA TYR A 285 9.85 -19.11 1.18
C TYR A 285 10.83 -20.27 1.35
N PHE A 286 11.48 -20.37 2.50
CA PHE A 286 12.42 -21.44 2.82
C PHE A 286 11.68 -22.66 3.35
N PHE A 287 12.05 -23.83 2.88
CA PHE A 287 11.44 -25.10 3.33
C PHE A 287 11.96 -25.52 4.71
N LYS A 288 13.21 -25.09 5.03
CA LYS A 288 13.87 -25.39 6.32
C LYS A 288 14.76 -24.22 6.74
N ASP A 289 15.06 -24.13 7.99
CA ASP A 289 16.13 -23.29 8.57
C ASP A 289 16.02 -21.78 8.28
N ALA A 290 14.84 -21.27 7.92
CA ALA A 290 14.65 -19.86 7.54
C ALA A 290 15.18 -18.86 8.57
N GLU A 291 14.91 -19.08 9.87
CA GLU A 291 15.36 -18.22 10.96
C GLU A 291 16.88 -18.23 11.11
N LEU A 292 17.51 -19.38 10.92
CA LEU A 292 18.96 -19.53 11.00
C LEU A 292 19.66 -18.87 9.79
N ILE A 293 19.11 -19.05 8.58
CA ILE A 293 19.58 -18.38 7.37
C ILE A 293 19.44 -16.85 7.53
N PHE A 294 18.30 -16.38 8.02
CA PHE A 294 18.09 -14.98 8.35
C PHE A 294 19.14 -14.46 9.33
N SER A 295 19.39 -15.18 10.42
CA SER A 295 20.37 -14.74 11.44
C SER A 295 21.79 -14.60 10.89
N HIS A 296 22.17 -15.43 9.91
CA HIS A 296 23.48 -15.32 9.25
C HIS A 296 23.52 -14.16 8.27
N LEU A 297 22.50 -14.03 7.41
CA LEU A 297 22.40 -12.93 6.45
C LEU A 297 22.36 -11.57 7.14
N ASN A 298 21.60 -11.44 8.23
CA ASN A 298 21.39 -10.16 8.92
C ASN A 298 22.65 -9.61 9.62
N LYS A 299 23.75 -10.38 9.68
CA LYS A 299 25.07 -9.89 10.11
C LYS A 299 25.71 -8.95 9.07
N LYS A 300 25.34 -9.06 7.80
CA LYS A 300 25.93 -8.31 6.69
C LYS A 300 24.91 -7.52 5.87
N PHE A 301 23.67 -7.99 5.81
CA PHE A 301 22.59 -7.43 4.98
C PHE A 301 21.34 -7.21 5.83
N VAL A 302 20.74 -6.03 5.72
CA VAL A 302 19.45 -5.76 6.36
C VAL A 302 18.35 -6.34 5.48
N VAL A 303 17.77 -7.45 5.91
CA VAL A 303 16.64 -8.12 5.27
C VAL A 303 15.51 -8.30 6.26
N ASP A 304 14.29 -8.54 5.78
CA ASP A 304 13.13 -8.71 6.65
C ASP A 304 12.72 -10.20 6.73
N TYR A 305 12.42 -10.67 7.95
CA TYR A 305 11.99 -12.04 8.20
C TYR A 305 10.53 -12.08 8.65
N ARG A 306 9.74 -12.82 7.90
CA ARG A 306 8.33 -13.11 8.23
C ARG A 306 8.19 -14.57 8.64
N LYS A 307 7.93 -14.77 9.92
CA LYS A 307 7.68 -16.12 10.47
C LYS A 307 6.52 -16.80 9.74
N PRO A 308 6.56 -18.14 9.55
CA PRO A 308 7.67 -18.98 10.01
C PRO A 308 8.85 -19.06 9.04
N ASN A 309 8.68 -18.79 7.72
CA ASN A 309 9.63 -19.26 6.71
C ASN A 309 9.96 -18.26 5.59
N VAL A 310 9.55 -17.01 5.65
CA VAL A 310 9.75 -16.07 4.53
C VAL A 310 10.78 -15.01 4.84
N LEU A 311 11.79 -14.89 3.97
CA LEU A 311 12.68 -13.75 3.92
C LEU A 311 12.24 -12.82 2.77
N ARG A 312 12.07 -11.53 3.08
CA ARG A 312 11.77 -10.51 2.07
C ARG A 312 13.03 -9.71 1.78
N VAL A 313 13.40 -9.65 0.52
CA VAL A 313 14.58 -8.95 0.02
C VAL A 313 14.11 -7.90 -0.98
N ALA A 314 14.44 -6.64 -0.73
CA ALA A 314 13.93 -5.54 -1.54
C ALA A 314 15.05 -4.53 -1.84
N PRO A 315 15.82 -4.70 -2.94
CA PRO A 315 16.80 -3.72 -3.35
C PRO A 315 16.12 -2.46 -3.88
N VAL A 316 16.35 -1.34 -3.20
CA VAL A 316 15.72 -0.05 -3.50
C VAL A 316 16.58 0.75 -4.48
N PRO A 317 16.01 1.28 -5.58
CA PRO A 317 16.79 1.91 -6.64
C PRO A 317 17.53 3.19 -6.23
N LEU A 318 17.08 3.89 -5.19
CA LEU A 318 17.71 5.13 -4.73
C LEU A 318 19.09 4.90 -4.11
N TYR A 319 19.28 3.81 -3.37
CA TYR A 319 20.51 3.61 -2.60
C TYR A 319 21.16 2.23 -2.77
N ASN A 320 20.50 1.24 -3.38
CA ASN A 320 21.14 -0.04 -3.64
C ASN A 320 21.76 -0.11 -5.04
N SER A 321 22.85 -0.87 -5.11
CA SER A 321 23.63 -1.13 -6.32
C SER A 321 23.55 -2.59 -6.76
N TYR A 322 23.92 -2.86 -8.01
CA TYR A 322 24.06 -4.24 -8.52
C TYR A 322 25.15 -5.03 -7.78
N LEU A 323 26.19 -4.34 -7.31
CA LEU A 323 27.28 -4.97 -6.58
C LEU A 323 26.81 -5.49 -5.21
N GLU A 324 25.97 -4.72 -4.50
CA GLU A 324 25.39 -5.17 -3.22
C GLU A 324 24.45 -6.37 -3.42
N VAL A 325 23.64 -6.35 -4.48
CA VAL A 325 22.78 -7.49 -4.84
C VAL A 325 23.63 -8.72 -5.18
N TYR A 326 24.73 -8.56 -5.91
CA TYR A 326 25.65 -9.66 -6.21
C TYR A 326 26.24 -10.26 -4.93
N TYR A 327 26.71 -9.42 -4.01
CA TYR A 327 27.27 -9.92 -2.74
C TYR A 327 26.22 -10.60 -1.87
N PHE A 328 24.99 -10.10 -1.87
CA PHE A 328 23.88 -10.74 -1.17
C PHE A 328 23.64 -12.17 -1.72
N VAL A 329 23.55 -12.32 -3.03
CA VAL A 329 23.35 -13.63 -3.67
C VAL A 329 24.50 -14.58 -3.35
N LYS A 330 25.76 -14.10 -3.41
CA LYS A 330 26.95 -14.89 -3.07
C LYS A 330 26.98 -15.33 -1.62
N GLU A 331 26.61 -14.46 -0.71
CA GLU A 331 26.54 -14.82 0.72
C GLU A 331 25.46 -15.87 0.98
N LEU A 332 24.27 -15.70 0.38
CA LEU A 332 23.21 -16.71 0.48
C LEU A 332 23.67 -18.06 -0.10
N GLU A 333 24.30 -18.07 -1.28
CA GLU A 333 24.86 -19.29 -1.87
C GLU A 333 25.86 -19.98 -0.94
N ASN A 334 26.75 -19.22 -0.29
CA ASN A 334 27.73 -19.76 0.68
C ASN A 334 27.04 -20.38 1.89
N ILE A 335 26.03 -19.71 2.44
CA ILE A 335 25.25 -20.23 3.58
C ILE A 335 24.57 -21.56 3.20
N LEU A 336 23.98 -21.64 2.00
CA LEU A 336 23.28 -22.85 1.56
C LEU A 336 24.23 -24.02 1.30
N LYS A 337 25.46 -23.80 0.79
CA LYS A 337 26.47 -24.85 0.58
C LYS A 337 26.97 -25.51 1.86
N THR A 338 26.83 -24.86 2.99
CA THR A 338 27.27 -25.39 4.29
C THR A 338 26.18 -26.19 5.01
N ARG A 339 25.06 -26.42 4.32
CA ARG A 339 23.86 -27.09 4.86
C ARG A 339 23.42 -28.25 3.99
#